data_b2db966401eebd29acbc86043b94a21b
#
_entry.id   b2db966401eebd29acbc86043b94a21b
#
_cell.length_a   1.000
_cell.length_b   1.000
_cell.length_c   1.000
_cell.angle_alpha   90.00
_cell.angle_beta   90.00
_cell.angle_gamma   90.00
#
_symmetry.space_group_name_H-M   'P 1'
#
loop_
_entity.id
_entity.type
_entity.pdbx_description
1 polymer ?
#
loop_
_entity_poly.entity_id
_entity_poly.type
_entity_poly.pdbx_seq_one_letter_code
_entity_poly.pdbx_strand_id
1 'polypeptide(L)'
;AGQDKECRCIVVTGSGRGFCAGADMGNLKDISDGDIEKEVEVDIKIKPYQDSKNLGPQILENFEGRFAYMYNCPKPIIAMINGACAGIGLIFTLYADLRFTTNEAKFTTAFASRGLIAEHGIAWLLPRLIGEAKALDLLLSARIFKGVEAEILGLVNKSLPAEELENFVENYTKHLVERVSPRSMTIMKRQIRAGYSQTF
;
A
#
# COMPACT_ATOMS: atom_id res chain seq x y z
N ALA A 1 1.39 -0.08 -16.45
CA ALA A 1 2.22 1.01 -15.89
C ALA A 1 3.59 0.49 -15.42
N GLY A 2 3.69 -0.54 -14.56
CA GLY A 2 4.97 -1.03 -14.03
C GLY A 2 5.99 -1.45 -15.09
N GLN A 3 5.56 -2.03 -16.20
CA GLN A 3 6.40 -2.47 -17.32
C GLN A 3 6.48 -1.45 -18.47
N ASP A 4 5.68 -0.41 -18.45
CA ASP A 4 5.62 0.62 -19.48
C ASP A 4 6.85 1.53 -19.39
N LYS A 5 7.65 1.62 -20.44
CA LYS A 5 8.92 2.39 -20.47
C LYS A 5 8.69 3.90 -20.33
N GLU A 6 7.55 4.41 -20.75
CA GLU A 6 7.22 5.82 -20.65
C GLU A 6 6.71 6.23 -19.25
N CYS A 7 6.20 5.27 -18.47
CA CYS A 7 5.75 5.53 -17.11
C CYS A 7 6.94 5.58 -16.14
N ARG A 8 7.12 6.68 -15.42
CA ARG A 8 8.21 6.87 -14.44
C ARG A 8 7.76 6.81 -12.99
N CYS A 9 6.48 7.10 -12.72
CA CYS A 9 5.87 7.06 -11.40
C CYS A 9 4.41 6.62 -11.53
N ILE A 10 3.88 5.92 -10.54
CA ILE A 10 2.51 5.42 -10.52
C ILE A 10 1.79 6.10 -9.35
N VAL A 11 0.69 6.79 -9.62
CA VAL A 11 -0.21 7.30 -8.59
C VAL A 11 -1.48 6.47 -8.60
N VAL A 12 -1.88 5.99 -7.42
CA VAL A 12 -3.13 5.26 -7.23
C VAL A 12 -4.04 6.07 -6.34
N THR A 13 -5.27 6.29 -6.77
CA THR A 13 -6.28 7.04 -6.02
C THR A 13 -7.66 6.42 -6.17
N GLY A 14 -8.59 6.79 -5.29
CA GLY A 14 -9.99 6.37 -5.37
C GLY A 14 -10.81 7.27 -6.29
N SER A 15 -11.81 6.69 -6.94
CA SER A 15 -12.81 7.47 -7.69
C SER A 15 -13.89 7.99 -6.74
N GLY A 16 -14.23 9.28 -6.84
CA GLY A 16 -15.25 9.91 -6.02
C GLY A 16 -14.79 10.20 -4.58
N ARG A 17 -15.68 10.01 -3.59
CA ARG A 17 -15.46 10.46 -2.21
C ARG A 17 -14.62 9.54 -1.32
N GLY A 18 -14.30 8.33 -1.77
CA GLY A 18 -13.55 7.35 -0.99
C GLY A 18 -12.35 6.82 -1.74
N PHE A 19 -11.37 6.33 -1.00
CA PHE A 19 -10.24 5.60 -1.61
C PHE A 19 -10.61 4.14 -1.85
N CYS A 20 -10.87 3.39 -0.78
CA CYS A 20 -11.33 2.00 -0.84
C CYS A 20 -11.92 1.60 0.52
N ALA A 21 -13.21 1.27 0.54
CA ALA A 21 -13.94 0.93 1.75
C ALA A 21 -13.73 -0.52 2.24
N GLY A 22 -12.94 -1.33 1.53
CA GLY A 22 -12.67 -2.72 1.85
C GLY A 22 -13.39 -3.70 0.91
N ALA A 23 -13.47 -4.98 1.33
CA ALA A 23 -14.18 -6.01 0.60
C ALA A 23 -15.70 -5.81 0.64
N ASP A 24 -16.39 -6.28 -0.39
CA ASP A 24 -17.86 -6.27 -0.41
C ASP A 24 -18.40 -7.17 0.71
N MET A 25 -19.30 -6.58 1.52
CA MET A 25 -19.93 -7.27 2.65
C MET A 25 -20.81 -8.45 2.22
N GLY A 26 -21.33 -8.47 0.99
CA GLY A 26 -22.05 -9.59 0.42
C GLY A 26 -21.16 -10.84 0.29
N ASN A 27 -19.99 -10.66 -0.31
CA ASN A 27 -19.02 -11.74 -0.48
C ASN A 27 -18.45 -12.26 0.86
N LEU A 28 -18.37 -11.42 1.91
CA LEU A 28 -17.91 -11.84 3.24
C LEU A 28 -18.95 -12.71 3.97
N LYS A 29 -20.25 -12.54 3.71
CA LYS A 29 -21.29 -13.41 4.26
C LYS A 29 -21.27 -14.79 3.63
N ASP A 30 -21.05 -14.87 2.32
CA ASP A 30 -20.95 -16.15 1.59
C ASP A 30 -19.78 -17.00 2.09
N ILE A 31 -18.66 -16.36 2.48
CA ILE A 31 -17.51 -17.02 3.10
C ILE A 31 -17.83 -17.51 4.52
N SER A 32 -18.59 -16.74 5.31
CA SER A 32 -18.96 -17.11 6.69
C SER A 32 -19.95 -18.26 6.74
N ASP A 33 -20.78 -18.42 5.69
CA ASP A 33 -21.81 -19.45 5.58
C ASP A 33 -21.27 -20.79 5.03
N GLY A 34 -19.95 -20.88 4.84
CA GLY A 34 -19.25 -22.15 4.53
C GLY A 34 -19.07 -22.49 3.05
N ASP A 35 -19.41 -21.58 2.14
CA ASP A 35 -19.09 -21.70 0.71
C ASP A 35 -17.62 -21.31 0.43
N ILE A 36 -16.69 -22.11 0.98
CA ILE A 36 -15.23 -21.87 0.85
C ILE A 36 -14.74 -22.12 -0.59
N GLU A 37 -15.55 -22.67 -1.48
CA GLU A 37 -15.15 -23.04 -2.85
C GLU A 37 -15.13 -21.89 -3.87
N LYS A 38 -15.48 -20.67 -3.48
CA LYS A 38 -15.36 -19.49 -4.33
C LYS A 38 -14.28 -18.51 -3.88
N GLU A 39 -13.09 -19.00 -3.52
CA GLU A 39 -11.91 -18.17 -3.70
C GLU A 39 -11.79 -17.87 -5.18
N VAL A 40 -12.12 -16.64 -5.56
CA VAL A 40 -11.74 -16.13 -6.87
C VAL A 40 -10.21 -16.12 -6.85
N GLU A 41 -9.60 -17.24 -7.30
CA GLU A 41 -8.21 -17.28 -7.70
C GLU A 41 -8.05 -16.24 -8.81
N VAL A 42 -7.80 -15.02 -8.41
CA VAL A 42 -7.27 -14.04 -9.35
C VAL A 42 -5.82 -14.48 -9.57
N ASP A 43 -5.66 -15.44 -10.50
CA ASP A 43 -4.35 -15.90 -10.99
C ASP A 43 -3.70 -14.73 -11.74
N ILE A 44 -3.24 -13.74 -10.95
CA ILE A 44 -2.43 -12.66 -11.49
C ILE A 44 -1.06 -13.27 -11.73
N LYS A 45 -0.89 -13.95 -12.86
CA LYS A 45 0.42 -14.34 -13.40
C LYS A 45 1.23 -13.09 -13.74
N ILE A 46 1.73 -12.43 -12.72
CA ILE A 46 2.65 -11.31 -12.88
C ILE A 46 3.98 -11.93 -13.23
N LYS A 47 4.33 -11.85 -14.53
CA LYS A 47 5.67 -12.21 -14.96
C LYS A 47 6.69 -11.37 -14.18
N PRO A 48 7.73 -12.00 -13.59
CA PRO A 48 8.80 -11.25 -12.94
C PRO A 48 9.34 -10.19 -13.89
N TYR A 49 9.73 -9.03 -13.36
CA TYR A 49 10.35 -7.99 -14.16
C TYR A 49 11.64 -8.53 -14.79
N GLN A 50 11.65 -8.78 -16.10
CA GLN A 50 12.76 -9.44 -16.81
C GLN A 50 14.06 -8.64 -16.83
N ASP A 51 14.03 -7.33 -16.62
CA ASP A 51 15.20 -6.44 -16.60
C ASP A 51 15.89 -6.33 -15.22
N SER A 52 15.61 -7.23 -14.30
CA SER A 52 16.04 -7.10 -12.91
C SER A 52 17.50 -7.46 -12.64
N LYS A 53 18.19 -8.12 -13.57
CA LYS A 53 19.54 -8.69 -13.34
C LYS A 53 20.65 -7.67 -13.03
N ASN A 54 20.44 -6.39 -13.38
CA ASN A 54 21.46 -5.34 -13.23
C ASN A 54 21.05 -4.15 -12.35
N LEU A 55 19.96 -4.25 -11.58
CA LEU A 55 19.36 -3.10 -10.88
C LEU A 55 19.44 -3.22 -9.34
N GLY A 56 20.50 -3.80 -8.80
CA GLY A 56 20.69 -3.90 -7.35
C GLY A 56 20.12 -5.18 -6.73
N PRO A 57 20.10 -5.30 -5.39
CA PRO A 57 19.71 -6.51 -4.68
C PRO A 57 18.31 -6.96 -5.05
N GLN A 58 18.14 -8.27 -5.21
CA GLN A 58 16.82 -8.87 -5.46
C GLN A 58 15.99 -8.82 -4.18
N ILE A 59 14.75 -8.40 -4.31
CA ILE A 59 13.78 -8.51 -3.24
C ILE A 59 13.36 -9.98 -3.16
N LEU A 60 13.16 -10.47 -1.94
CA LEU A 60 12.81 -11.84 -1.58
C LEU A 60 12.08 -12.61 -2.69
N GLU A 61 12.70 -13.69 -3.17
CA GLU A 61 12.12 -14.58 -4.18
C GLU A 61 10.77 -15.18 -3.74
N ASN A 62 10.51 -15.20 -2.42
CA ASN A 62 9.34 -15.80 -1.78
C ASN A 62 8.38 -14.77 -1.18
N PHE A 63 8.42 -13.51 -1.60
CA PHE A 63 7.43 -12.53 -1.17
C PHE A 63 6.16 -12.69 -2.00
N GLU A 64 5.37 -13.71 -1.66
CA GLU A 64 4.12 -14.05 -2.30
C GLU A 64 2.94 -13.39 -1.58
N GLY A 65 1.87 -13.08 -2.31
CA GLY A 65 0.66 -12.50 -1.78
C GLY A 65 -0.06 -11.60 -2.77
N ARG A 66 -1.33 -11.36 -2.53
CA ARG A 66 -2.25 -10.66 -3.43
C ARG A 66 -1.72 -9.32 -3.96
N PHE A 67 -0.97 -8.57 -3.15
CA PHE A 67 -0.43 -7.26 -3.51
C PHE A 67 1.10 -7.22 -3.59
N ALA A 68 1.77 -8.37 -3.44
CA ALA A 68 3.22 -8.47 -3.43
C ALA A 68 3.88 -7.93 -4.71
N TYR A 69 3.18 -7.99 -5.85
CA TYR A 69 3.63 -7.40 -7.11
C TYR A 69 3.93 -5.89 -7.02
N MET A 70 3.20 -5.15 -6.19
CA MET A 70 3.47 -3.73 -5.98
C MET A 70 4.80 -3.52 -5.25
N TYR A 71 5.11 -4.42 -4.32
CA TYR A 71 6.36 -4.39 -3.58
C TYR A 71 7.57 -4.59 -4.49
N ASN A 72 7.42 -5.44 -5.51
CA ASN A 72 8.47 -5.72 -6.51
C ASN A 72 8.51 -4.71 -7.68
N CYS A 73 7.54 -3.80 -7.78
CA CYS A 73 7.51 -2.81 -8.84
C CYS A 73 8.75 -1.91 -8.79
N PRO A 74 9.51 -1.76 -9.90
CA PRO A 74 10.73 -0.96 -9.92
C PRO A 74 10.47 0.55 -9.84
N LYS A 75 9.25 0.96 -10.12
CA LYS A 75 8.86 2.37 -10.16
C LYS A 75 8.29 2.82 -8.83
N PRO A 76 8.43 4.10 -8.46
CA PRO A 76 7.71 4.65 -7.32
C PRO A 76 6.19 4.47 -7.48
N ILE A 77 5.55 4.01 -6.41
CA ILE A 77 4.09 3.92 -6.30
C ILE A 77 3.66 4.84 -5.17
N ILE A 78 2.80 5.79 -5.48
CA ILE A 78 2.23 6.75 -4.54
C ILE A 78 0.76 6.43 -4.35
N ALA A 79 0.33 6.21 -3.11
CA ALA A 79 -1.09 6.16 -2.76
C ALA A 79 -1.55 7.57 -2.40
N MET A 80 -2.43 8.14 -3.23
CA MET A 80 -3.14 9.39 -2.99
C MET A 80 -4.51 9.05 -2.40
N ILE A 81 -4.61 9.07 -1.07
CA ILE A 81 -5.76 8.58 -0.32
C ILE A 81 -6.75 9.73 -0.12
N ASN A 82 -7.68 9.84 -1.05
CA ASN A 82 -8.65 10.94 -1.13
C ASN A 82 -9.83 10.84 -0.16
N GLY A 83 -9.97 9.74 0.58
CA GLY A 83 -11.09 9.54 1.50
C GLY A 83 -11.01 8.22 2.25
N ALA A 84 -12.16 7.63 2.61
CA ALA A 84 -12.22 6.42 3.42
C ALA A 84 -11.35 5.28 2.87
N CYS A 85 -10.55 4.68 3.76
CA CYS A 85 -9.56 3.66 3.47
C CYS A 85 -9.62 2.57 4.56
N ALA A 86 -10.25 1.44 4.27
CA ALA A 86 -10.57 0.42 5.26
C ALA A 86 -10.20 -1.00 4.82
N GLY A 87 -9.83 -1.85 5.78
CA GLY A 87 -9.56 -3.26 5.56
C GLY A 87 -8.56 -3.50 4.43
N ILE A 88 -9.00 -4.21 3.38
CA ILE A 88 -8.16 -4.51 2.20
C ILE A 88 -7.68 -3.25 1.47
N GLY A 89 -8.45 -2.15 1.51
CA GLY A 89 -8.04 -0.86 0.96
C GLY A 89 -6.85 -0.28 1.71
N LEU A 90 -6.85 -0.37 3.06
CA LEU A 90 -5.71 0.05 3.87
C LEU A 90 -4.48 -0.82 3.56
N ILE A 91 -4.64 -2.15 3.53
CA ILE A 91 -3.55 -3.07 3.20
C ILE A 91 -2.92 -2.71 1.85
N PHE A 92 -3.73 -2.49 0.83
CA PHE A 92 -3.25 -2.10 -0.49
C PHE A 92 -2.32 -0.87 -0.43
N THR A 93 -2.66 0.14 0.39
CA THR A 93 -1.82 1.34 0.54
C THR A 93 -0.48 1.06 1.22
N LEU A 94 -0.38 0.03 2.07
CA LEU A 94 0.88 -0.33 2.74
C LEU A 94 1.94 -0.86 1.77
N TYR A 95 1.53 -1.39 0.62
CA TYR A 95 2.43 -1.83 -0.43
C TYR A 95 2.94 -0.68 -1.32
N ALA A 96 2.33 0.50 -1.27
CA ALA A 96 2.84 1.69 -1.94
C ALA A 96 4.14 2.17 -1.27
N ASP A 97 4.96 2.93 -1.99
CA ASP A 97 6.19 3.51 -1.45
C ASP A 97 5.89 4.73 -0.60
N LEU A 98 5.00 5.57 -1.08
CA LEU A 98 4.59 6.81 -0.40
C LEU A 98 3.05 6.85 -0.28
N ARG A 99 2.58 7.49 0.78
CA ARG A 99 1.15 7.67 1.08
C ARG A 99 0.90 9.12 1.46
N PHE A 100 0.00 9.76 0.74
CA PHE A 100 -0.52 11.09 1.03
C PHE A 100 -2.04 11.01 1.19
N THR A 101 -2.60 11.76 2.12
CA THR A 101 -4.02 11.64 2.43
C THR A 101 -4.66 12.99 2.73
N THR A 102 -6.00 13.03 2.75
CA THR A 102 -6.73 14.17 3.28
C THR A 102 -6.78 14.11 4.80
N ASN A 103 -6.83 15.27 5.47
CA ASN A 103 -6.90 15.37 6.93
C ASN A 103 -8.08 14.57 7.52
N GLU A 104 -9.22 14.57 6.83
CA GLU A 104 -10.46 13.96 7.27
C GLU A 104 -10.68 12.53 6.77
N ALA A 105 -9.77 11.98 5.96
CA ALA A 105 -9.86 10.59 5.50
C ALA A 105 -9.94 9.64 6.70
N LYS A 106 -10.88 8.71 6.67
CA LYS A 106 -11.09 7.74 7.75
C LYS A 106 -10.40 6.44 7.44
N PHE A 107 -9.61 5.98 8.39
CA PHE A 107 -8.87 4.72 8.32
C PHE A 107 -9.36 3.74 9.36
N THR A 108 -9.36 2.45 9.05
CA THR A 108 -9.52 1.35 10.01
C THR A 108 -8.97 0.07 9.43
N THR A 109 -8.41 -0.79 10.27
CA THR A 109 -8.03 -2.15 9.86
C THR A 109 -9.26 -3.04 9.67
N ALA A 110 -10.30 -2.80 10.46
CA ALA A 110 -11.62 -3.47 10.43
C ALA A 110 -11.62 -4.99 10.70
N PHE A 111 -10.47 -5.65 10.82
CA PHE A 111 -10.39 -7.12 10.96
C PHE A 111 -10.96 -7.63 12.28
N ALA A 112 -10.39 -7.21 13.41
CA ALA A 112 -10.77 -7.72 14.73
C ALA A 112 -12.25 -7.50 15.06
N SER A 113 -12.82 -6.37 14.64
CA SER A 113 -14.26 -6.06 14.83
C SER A 113 -15.19 -6.99 14.02
N ARG A 114 -14.65 -7.78 13.10
CA ARG A 114 -15.37 -8.73 12.24
C ARG A 114 -14.95 -10.19 12.47
N GLY A 115 -14.16 -10.45 13.51
CA GLY A 115 -13.64 -11.80 13.81
C GLY A 115 -12.57 -12.28 12.81
N LEU A 116 -11.99 -11.39 12.00
CA LEU A 116 -10.96 -11.70 11.03
C LEU A 116 -9.57 -11.47 11.64
N ILE A 117 -8.58 -12.17 11.12
CA ILE A 117 -7.18 -12.01 11.49
C ILE A 117 -6.49 -10.95 10.62
N ALA A 118 -5.23 -10.64 10.91
CA ALA A 118 -4.41 -9.71 10.14
C ALA A 118 -3.92 -10.36 8.83
N GLU A 119 -4.70 -10.21 7.77
CA GLU A 119 -4.51 -10.86 6.47
C GLU A 119 -3.59 -10.07 5.52
N HIS A 120 -3.27 -10.67 4.36
CA HIS A 120 -2.60 -10.05 3.22
C HIS A 120 -1.31 -9.28 3.56
N GLY A 121 -0.57 -9.74 4.57
CA GLY A 121 0.73 -9.17 4.94
C GLY A 121 0.68 -7.91 5.81
N ILE A 122 -0.50 -7.47 6.30
CA ILE A 122 -0.59 -6.29 7.17
C ILE A 122 0.20 -6.48 8.47
N ALA A 123 0.21 -7.71 9.04
CA ALA A 123 0.97 -8.03 10.26
C ALA A 123 2.49 -7.89 10.07
N TRP A 124 2.98 -7.97 8.84
CA TRP A 124 4.38 -7.77 8.51
C TRP A 124 4.69 -6.31 8.14
N LEU A 125 3.83 -5.67 7.34
CA LEU A 125 4.05 -4.31 6.83
C LEU A 125 3.80 -3.23 7.87
N LEU A 126 2.67 -3.31 8.59
CA LEU A 126 2.23 -2.24 9.48
C LEU A 126 3.23 -1.95 10.60
N PRO A 127 3.74 -2.95 11.37
CA PRO A 127 4.71 -2.67 12.42
C PRO A 127 6.05 -2.14 11.91
N ARG A 128 6.41 -2.43 10.66
CA ARG A 128 7.61 -1.86 10.02
C ARG A 128 7.47 -0.39 9.65
N LEU A 129 6.25 0.05 9.44
CA LEU A 129 5.95 1.46 9.15
C LEU A 129 5.80 2.31 10.41
N ILE A 130 5.05 1.81 11.41
CA ILE A 130 4.64 2.63 12.56
C ILE A 130 5.12 2.12 13.93
N GLY A 131 5.86 1.02 13.94
CA GLY A 131 6.30 0.35 15.16
C GLY A 131 5.24 -0.62 15.72
N GLU A 132 5.70 -1.61 16.51
CA GLU A 132 4.87 -2.72 16.97
C GLU A 132 3.70 -2.27 17.86
N ALA A 133 3.95 -1.40 18.84
CA ALA A 133 2.91 -0.97 19.78
C ALA A 133 1.74 -0.26 19.09
N LYS A 134 2.03 0.65 18.15
CA LYS A 134 1.00 1.35 17.37
C LYS A 134 0.28 0.41 16.40
N ALA A 135 1.00 -0.54 15.81
CA ALA A 135 0.40 -1.55 14.95
C ALA A 135 -0.57 -2.46 15.71
N LEU A 136 -0.20 -2.90 16.92
CA LEU A 136 -1.07 -3.68 17.80
C LEU A 136 -2.30 -2.86 18.22
N ASP A 137 -2.15 -1.58 18.60
CA ASP A 137 -3.29 -0.73 18.89
C ASP A 137 -4.30 -0.72 17.74
N LEU A 138 -3.86 -0.47 16.51
CA LEU A 138 -4.74 -0.41 15.35
C LEU A 138 -5.34 -1.76 14.97
N LEU A 139 -4.58 -2.85 15.08
CA LEU A 139 -5.05 -4.18 14.71
C LEU A 139 -6.03 -4.76 15.74
N LEU A 140 -5.73 -4.63 17.04
CA LEU A 140 -6.56 -5.21 18.09
C LEU A 140 -7.84 -4.42 18.33
N SER A 141 -7.75 -3.08 18.31
CA SER A 141 -8.92 -2.22 18.53
C SER A 141 -9.83 -2.11 17.30
N ALA A 142 -9.28 -2.26 16.10
CA ALA A 142 -9.94 -1.95 14.83
C ALA A 142 -10.60 -0.57 14.81
N ARG A 143 -10.12 0.36 15.65
CA ARG A 143 -10.69 1.70 15.78
C ARG A 143 -10.57 2.51 14.50
N ILE A 144 -11.46 3.49 14.36
CA ILE A 144 -11.39 4.46 13.28
C ILE A 144 -10.47 5.61 13.72
N PHE A 145 -9.58 6.03 12.81
CA PHE A 145 -8.72 7.19 13.00
C PHE A 145 -8.69 8.04 11.72
N LYS A 146 -8.28 9.31 11.85
CA LYS A 146 -8.27 10.27 10.75
C LYS A 146 -6.89 10.40 10.09
N GLY A 147 -6.84 11.07 8.91
CA GLY A 147 -5.61 11.33 8.17
C GLY A 147 -4.55 12.08 8.97
N VAL A 148 -4.96 13.07 9.78
CA VAL A 148 -4.04 13.79 10.69
C VAL A 148 -3.36 12.82 11.67
N GLU A 149 -4.12 11.89 12.25
CA GLU A 149 -3.55 10.89 13.16
C GLU A 149 -2.68 9.88 12.40
N ALA A 150 -3.05 9.52 11.18
CA ALA A 150 -2.25 8.64 10.33
C ALA A 150 -0.85 9.21 10.05
N GLU A 151 -0.72 10.54 9.91
CA GLU A 151 0.56 11.23 9.77
C GLU A 151 1.35 11.20 11.08
N ILE A 152 0.72 11.50 12.22
CA ILE A 152 1.37 11.45 13.55
C ILE A 152 1.87 10.04 13.87
N LEU A 153 1.13 9.01 13.49
CA LEU A 153 1.53 7.62 13.65
C LEU A 153 2.73 7.23 12.75
N GLY A 154 2.95 7.97 11.66
CA GLY A 154 3.92 7.62 10.62
C GLY A 154 3.38 6.65 9.56
N LEU A 155 2.07 6.43 9.54
CA LEU A 155 1.42 5.57 8.54
C LEU A 155 1.39 6.22 7.16
N VAL A 156 1.21 7.53 7.09
CA VAL A 156 1.27 8.32 5.86
C VAL A 156 2.37 9.36 5.95
N ASN A 157 2.91 9.74 4.79
CA ASN A 157 3.99 10.72 4.69
C ASN A 157 3.50 12.15 4.97
N LYS A 158 2.24 12.45 4.60
CA LYS A 158 1.61 13.74 4.87
C LYS A 158 0.10 13.66 4.76
N SER A 159 -0.60 14.40 5.62
CA SER A 159 -2.02 14.71 5.51
C SER A 159 -2.21 16.18 5.14
N LEU A 160 -3.25 16.50 4.38
CA LEU A 160 -3.49 17.80 3.78
C LEU A 160 -4.99 18.12 3.79
N PRO A 161 -5.38 19.41 3.71
CA PRO A 161 -6.74 19.77 3.30
C PRO A 161 -7.13 19.07 2.00
N ALA A 162 -8.40 18.70 1.85
CA ALA A 162 -8.86 17.92 0.71
C ALA A 162 -8.58 18.61 -0.64
N GLU A 163 -8.75 19.92 -0.68
CA GLU A 163 -8.52 20.78 -1.84
C GLU A 163 -7.05 20.91 -2.24
N GLU A 164 -6.12 20.58 -1.33
CA GLU A 164 -4.68 20.69 -1.58
C GLU A 164 -4.04 19.36 -2.01
N LEU A 165 -4.68 18.23 -1.70
CA LEU A 165 -4.07 16.90 -1.86
C LEU A 165 -3.64 16.61 -3.30
N GLU A 166 -4.53 16.84 -4.26
CA GLU A 166 -4.27 16.55 -5.67
C GLU A 166 -3.09 17.37 -6.19
N ASN A 167 -3.15 18.70 -6.02
CA ASN A 167 -2.08 19.60 -6.45
C ASN A 167 -0.74 19.28 -5.77
N PHE A 168 -0.76 18.90 -4.49
CA PHE A 168 0.45 18.49 -3.78
C PHE A 168 1.07 17.23 -4.42
N VAL A 169 0.25 16.19 -4.67
CA VAL A 169 0.73 14.92 -5.23
C VAL A 169 1.19 15.10 -6.67
N GLU A 170 0.52 15.91 -7.47
CA GLU A 170 0.93 16.26 -8.84
C GLU A 170 2.31 16.94 -8.84
N ASN A 171 2.51 17.95 -8.02
CA ASN A 171 3.79 18.65 -7.91
C ASN A 171 4.91 17.73 -7.40
N TYR A 172 4.60 16.87 -6.43
CA TYR A 172 5.55 15.87 -5.92
C TYR A 172 5.95 14.87 -7.02
N THR A 173 4.96 14.35 -7.74
CA THR A 173 5.17 13.41 -8.85
C THR A 173 5.97 14.04 -9.99
N LYS A 174 5.63 15.28 -10.36
CA LYS A 174 6.36 16.07 -11.35
C LYS A 174 7.84 16.23 -10.97
N HIS A 175 8.12 16.55 -9.72
CA HIS A 175 9.50 16.63 -9.22
C HIS A 175 10.24 15.28 -9.38
N LEU A 176 9.62 14.14 -9.02
CA LEU A 176 10.23 12.82 -9.20
C LEU A 176 10.51 12.52 -10.67
N VAL A 177 9.57 12.84 -11.55
CA VAL A 177 9.67 12.54 -13.00
C VAL A 177 10.69 13.41 -13.70
N GLU A 178 10.76 14.70 -13.37
CA GLU A 178 11.59 15.67 -14.10
C GLU A 178 13.00 15.83 -13.51
N ARG A 179 13.16 15.64 -12.19
CA ARG A 179 14.38 16.00 -11.47
C ARG A 179 15.14 14.81 -10.88
N VAL A 180 14.54 13.63 -10.80
CA VAL A 180 15.14 12.47 -10.14
C VAL A 180 15.44 11.35 -11.15
N SER A 181 16.61 10.72 -11.02
CA SER A 181 17.00 9.62 -11.88
C SER A 181 16.09 8.39 -11.67
N PRO A 182 15.41 7.87 -12.71
CA PRO A 182 14.58 6.68 -12.60
C PRO A 182 15.36 5.45 -12.11
N ARG A 183 16.61 5.31 -12.57
CA ARG A 183 17.51 4.21 -12.15
C ARG A 183 17.83 4.32 -10.65
N SER A 184 18.13 5.52 -10.16
CA SER A 184 18.44 5.73 -8.73
C SER A 184 17.24 5.40 -7.86
N MET A 185 16.05 5.86 -8.24
CA MET A 185 14.80 5.53 -7.52
C MET A 185 14.58 4.02 -7.42
N THR A 186 14.74 3.29 -8.53
CA THR A 186 14.61 1.83 -8.57
C THR A 186 15.61 1.15 -7.64
N ILE A 187 16.88 1.56 -7.67
CA ILE A 187 17.94 0.93 -6.86
C ILE A 187 17.71 1.21 -5.37
N MET A 188 17.47 2.48 -4.99
CA MET A 188 17.23 2.87 -3.59
C MET A 188 16.01 2.14 -3.00
N LYS A 189 14.92 2.04 -3.76
CA LYS A 189 13.74 1.28 -3.37
C LYS A 189 14.07 -0.19 -3.09
N ARG A 190 14.89 -0.82 -3.92
CA ARG A 190 15.34 -2.21 -3.72
C ARG A 190 16.27 -2.34 -2.52
N GLN A 191 17.22 -1.43 -2.34
CA GLN A 191 18.14 -1.44 -1.20
C GLN A 191 17.37 -1.37 0.13
N ILE A 192 16.40 -0.46 0.26
CA ILE A 192 15.58 -0.35 1.46
C ILE A 192 14.82 -1.65 1.73
N ARG A 193 14.20 -2.25 0.70
CA ARG A 193 13.40 -3.46 0.85
C ARG A 193 14.25 -4.71 1.11
N ALA A 194 15.41 -4.82 0.46
CA ALA A 194 16.35 -5.90 0.70
C ALA A 194 16.93 -5.88 2.13
N GLY A 195 17.11 -4.68 2.70
CA GLY A 195 17.59 -4.52 4.07
C GLY A 195 16.72 -5.17 5.16
N TYR A 196 15.48 -5.56 4.83
CA TYR A 196 14.64 -6.32 5.78
C TYR A 196 15.01 -7.80 5.89
N SER A 197 15.80 -8.33 4.96
CA SER A 197 16.12 -9.76 4.90
C SER A 197 17.60 -10.06 4.65
N GLN A 198 18.39 -9.05 4.36
CA GLN A 198 19.82 -9.18 4.08
C GLN A 198 20.64 -8.49 5.17
N THR A 199 21.79 -9.07 5.47
CA THR A 199 22.81 -8.43 6.31
C THR A 199 23.54 -7.37 5.49
N PHE A 200 24.09 -6.37 6.18
CA PHE A 200 24.93 -5.34 5.57
C PHE A 200 26.22 -5.91 4.97
#